data_c72de12cbbf8ab7cedd1310d5d8eb6dd
#
_entry.id   c72de12cbbf8ab7cedd1310d5d8eb6dd
#
_cell.length_a   1.000
_cell.length_b   1.000
_cell.length_c   1.000
_cell.angle_alpha   90.00
_cell.angle_beta   90.00
_cell.angle_gamma   90.00
#
_symmetry.space_group_name_H-M   'P 1'
#
loop_
_entity.id
_entity.type
_entity.pdbx_description
1 polymer ?
#
loop_
_entity_poly.entity_id
_entity_poly.type
_entity_poly.pdbx_seq_one_letter_code
_entity_poly.pdbx_strand_id
1 'polypeptide(L)'
;ADSDVIFFAKGLAAGHKFDVKIHEPNVNILAIQGPLSDDLMAKLFGEEIRQLKFFNFKYFDFKGKKYFIARSGWSKQGGFEVYVEDNLAGQDLYDYLFEYGKEFNVRAGCPNLIERIESALLSYGNDFDNRDNPFEANFDKFINLESDVNFLGKEKLKKIQKEGATRKLMGVKIDHNKIDMYCEKTLLDDKNNIVGYVRSAAYSPTFKKVIGIAMINKPYWNSKDQFKIDINEKIFLGTVCDLPFI
;
A
#
# COMPACT_ATOMS: atom_id res chain seq x y z
N ALA A 1 -3.79 -4.77 12.14
CA ALA A 1 -3.83 -5.87 11.15
C ALA A 1 -2.78 -6.93 11.45
N ASP A 2 -1.61 -6.53 11.95
CA ASP A 2 -0.45 -7.42 12.11
C ASP A 2 -0.69 -8.49 13.19
N SER A 3 -1.31 -8.13 14.31
CA SER A 3 -1.65 -9.06 15.38
C SER A 3 -2.61 -10.16 14.92
N ASP A 4 -3.60 -9.82 14.09
CA ASP A 4 -4.57 -10.80 13.58
C ASP A 4 -3.90 -11.83 12.68
N VAL A 5 -2.95 -11.41 11.83
CA VAL A 5 -2.18 -12.29 10.95
C VAL A 5 -1.34 -13.29 11.77
N ILE A 6 -0.70 -12.83 12.83
CA ILE A 6 0.12 -13.70 13.72
C ILE A 6 -0.75 -14.75 14.41
N PHE A 7 -1.88 -14.35 14.99
CA PHE A 7 -2.79 -15.29 15.65
C PHE A 7 -3.40 -16.29 14.66
N PHE A 8 -3.80 -15.81 13.48
CA PHE A 8 -4.30 -16.66 12.42
C PHE A 8 -3.24 -17.69 11.98
N ALA A 9 -2.00 -17.25 11.72
CA ALA A 9 -0.91 -18.12 11.32
C ALA A 9 -0.57 -19.15 12.41
N LYS A 10 -0.53 -18.75 13.69
CA LYS A 10 -0.32 -19.65 14.83
C LYS A 10 -1.45 -20.68 14.94
N GLY A 11 -2.70 -20.28 14.77
CA GLY A 11 -3.85 -21.17 14.78
C GLY A 11 -3.79 -22.21 13.67
N LEU A 12 -3.42 -21.81 12.44
CA LEU A 12 -3.23 -22.73 11.32
C LEU A 12 -2.08 -23.70 11.58
N ALA A 13 -0.94 -23.22 12.04
CA ALA A 13 0.22 -24.06 12.34
C ALA A 13 -0.11 -25.12 13.40
N ALA A 14 -0.81 -24.74 14.46
CA ALA A 14 -1.26 -25.66 15.51
C ALA A 14 -2.29 -26.67 14.98
N GLY A 15 -3.29 -26.23 14.21
CA GLY A 15 -4.33 -27.09 13.65
C GLY A 15 -3.79 -28.12 12.66
N HIS A 16 -2.81 -27.77 11.88
CA HIS A 16 -2.13 -28.65 10.91
C HIS A 16 -0.92 -29.39 11.50
N LYS A 17 -0.58 -29.13 12.77
CA LYS A 17 0.58 -29.71 13.47
C LYS A 17 1.91 -29.45 12.73
N PHE A 18 2.08 -28.26 12.18
CA PHE A 18 3.33 -27.85 11.55
C PHE A 18 4.42 -27.59 12.61
N ASP A 19 5.62 -28.07 12.36
CA ASP A 19 6.81 -27.76 13.17
C ASP A 19 7.40 -26.43 12.74
N VAL A 20 6.77 -25.34 13.17
CA VAL A 20 7.17 -23.96 12.84
C VAL A 20 7.05 -23.06 14.07
N LYS A 21 7.95 -22.08 14.17
CA LYS A 21 7.87 -20.99 15.15
C LYS A 21 7.40 -19.73 14.46
N ILE A 22 6.34 -19.14 14.99
CA ILE A 22 5.77 -17.87 14.49
C ILE A 22 5.86 -16.85 15.62
N HIS A 23 6.60 -15.78 15.41
CA HIS A 23 6.77 -14.71 16.38
C HIS A 23 6.85 -13.34 15.68
N GLU A 24 6.53 -12.31 16.40
CA GLU A 24 6.76 -10.94 16.01
C GLU A 24 8.22 -10.56 16.38
N PRO A 25 9.02 -10.11 15.40
CA PRO A 25 10.37 -9.66 15.71
C PRO A 25 10.32 -8.32 16.43
N ASN A 26 11.25 -8.10 17.38
CA ASN A 26 11.42 -6.79 18.01
C ASN A 26 12.31 -5.90 17.13
N VAL A 27 11.73 -5.33 16.09
CA VAL A 27 12.44 -4.44 15.17
C VAL A 27 11.71 -3.12 15.00
N ASN A 28 12.47 -2.04 14.83
CA ASN A 28 11.98 -0.73 14.42
C ASN A 28 12.43 -0.46 12.99
N ILE A 29 11.58 0.19 12.20
CA ILE A 29 11.87 0.48 10.80
C ILE A 29 12.11 1.98 10.64
N LEU A 30 13.29 2.34 10.13
CA LEU A 30 13.57 3.68 9.63
C LEU A 30 13.39 3.67 8.12
N ALA A 31 12.37 4.37 7.63
CA ALA A 31 12.09 4.51 6.21
C ALA A 31 12.77 5.77 5.66
N ILE A 32 13.73 5.61 4.77
CA ILE A 32 14.44 6.69 4.09
C ILE A 32 13.92 6.73 2.65
N GLN A 33 13.04 7.68 2.37
CA GLN A 33 12.31 7.75 1.10
C GLN A 33 12.57 9.08 0.39
N GLY A 34 12.50 9.07 -0.92
CA GLY A 34 12.62 10.27 -1.75
C GLY A 34 13.71 10.19 -2.81
N PRO A 35 13.74 11.16 -3.75
CA PRO A 35 14.61 11.10 -4.93
C PRO A 35 16.11 11.13 -4.61
N LEU A 36 16.52 11.67 -3.45
CA LEU A 36 17.90 11.72 -3.02
C LEU A 36 18.26 10.65 -1.97
N SER A 37 17.37 9.69 -1.73
CA SER A 37 17.60 8.59 -0.77
C SER A 37 18.81 7.73 -1.15
N ASP A 38 19.04 7.47 -2.44
CA ASP A 38 20.20 6.72 -2.92
C ASP A 38 21.52 7.43 -2.56
N ASP A 39 21.56 8.75 -2.69
CA ASP A 39 22.77 9.55 -2.39
C ASP A 39 23.05 9.57 -0.89
N LEU A 40 22.03 9.79 -0.08
CA LEU A 40 22.16 9.75 1.37
C LEU A 40 22.59 8.36 1.86
N MET A 41 21.97 7.33 1.37
CA MET A 41 22.28 5.97 1.82
C MET A 41 23.66 5.51 1.34
N ALA A 42 24.09 5.90 0.13
CA ALA A 42 25.46 5.66 -0.32
C ALA A 42 26.49 6.39 0.50
N LYS A 43 26.19 7.61 0.97
CA LYS A 43 27.08 8.37 1.86
C LYS A 43 27.29 7.70 3.22
N LEU A 44 26.27 7.03 3.77
CA LEU A 44 26.36 6.34 5.06
C LEU A 44 26.91 4.91 4.91
N PHE A 45 26.41 4.16 3.93
CA PHE A 45 26.64 2.71 3.82
C PHE A 45 27.55 2.31 2.65
N GLY A 46 28.04 3.29 1.87
CA GLY A 46 28.90 3.05 0.70
C GLY A 46 28.13 2.84 -0.61
N GLU A 47 28.84 3.01 -1.73
CA GLU A 47 28.27 2.98 -3.09
C GLU A 47 27.60 1.65 -3.46
N GLU A 48 27.96 0.55 -2.79
CA GLU A 48 27.39 -0.78 -3.04
C GLU A 48 25.87 -0.80 -2.81
N ILE A 49 25.34 0.06 -1.93
CA ILE A 49 23.89 0.09 -1.62
C ILE A 49 23.05 0.45 -2.82
N ARG A 50 23.60 1.20 -3.80
CA ARG A 50 22.90 1.56 -5.05
C ARG A 50 22.59 0.34 -5.92
N GLN A 51 23.33 -0.76 -5.75
CA GLN A 51 23.12 -2.01 -6.50
C GLN A 51 22.00 -2.86 -5.94
N LEU A 52 21.49 -2.53 -4.76
CA LEU A 52 20.37 -3.24 -4.14
C LEU A 52 19.12 -3.05 -4.99
N LYS A 53 18.57 -4.15 -5.52
CA LYS A 53 17.38 -4.12 -6.37
C LYS A 53 16.10 -3.97 -5.54
N PHE A 54 15.06 -3.43 -6.15
CA PHE A 54 13.75 -3.30 -5.50
C PHE A 54 13.22 -4.65 -4.99
N PHE A 55 12.67 -4.66 -3.79
CA PHE A 55 12.27 -5.86 -3.02
C PHE A 55 13.40 -6.85 -2.72
N ASN A 56 14.65 -6.41 -2.77
CA ASN A 56 15.77 -7.16 -2.23
C ASN A 56 16.31 -6.49 -0.97
N PHE A 57 17.08 -7.25 -0.22
CA PHE A 57 17.72 -6.79 0.99
C PHE A 57 19.14 -7.31 1.11
N LYS A 58 19.95 -6.61 1.91
CA LYS A 58 21.30 -7.02 2.27
C LYS A 58 21.66 -6.43 3.64
N TYR A 59 22.65 -7.03 4.30
CA TYR A 59 23.28 -6.44 5.48
C TYR A 59 24.40 -5.49 5.07
N PHE A 60 24.40 -4.31 5.68
CA PHE A 60 25.42 -3.29 5.51
C PHE A 60 26.01 -2.92 6.86
N ASP A 61 27.33 -2.67 6.89
CA ASP A 61 28.04 -2.25 8.08
C ASP A 61 28.10 -0.72 8.16
N PHE A 62 27.76 -0.17 9.32
CA PHE A 62 27.92 1.23 9.60
C PHE A 62 28.36 1.41 11.06
N LYS A 63 29.53 2.05 11.27
CA LYS A 63 30.12 2.29 12.58
C LYS A 63 30.20 1.03 13.47
N GLY A 64 30.60 -0.08 12.88
CA GLY A 64 30.79 -1.36 13.56
C GLY A 64 29.49 -2.11 13.92
N LYS A 65 28.34 -1.63 13.45
CA LYS A 65 27.05 -2.31 13.59
C LYS A 65 26.56 -2.76 12.22
N LYS A 66 25.88 -3.92 12.19
CA LYS A 66 25.22 -4.43 10.98
C LYS A 66 23.77 -4.04 10.95
N TYR A 67 23.33 -3.51 9.83
CA TYR A 67 21.94 -3.14 9.58
C TYR A 67 21.36 -3.97 8.46
N PHE A 68 20.18 -4.51 8.68
CA PHE A 68 19.38 -5.14 7.63
C PHE A 68 18.69 -4.03 6.84
N ILE A 69 19.03 -3.88 5.57
CA ILE A 69 18.49 -2.81 4.72
C ILE A 69 17.79 -3.44 3.51
N ALA A 70 16.53 -3.10 3.33
CA ALA A 70 15.75 -3.46 2.17
C ALA A 70 15.57 -2.25 1.25
N ARG A 71 15.61 -2.49 -0.07
CA ARG A 71 15.18 -1.48 -1.04
C ARG A 71 13.69 -1.61 -1.25
N SER A 72 12.95 -0.95 -0.40
CA SER A 72 11.50 -0.97 -0.33
C SER A 72 10.97 0.35 0.22
N GLY A 73 9.67 0.50 0.21
CA GLY A 73 8.99 1.68 0.75
C GLY A 73 7.59 1.84 0.19
N TRP A 74 6.85 2.75 0.80
CA TRP A 74 5.45 2.99 0.48
C TRP A 74 5.20 4.44 0.05
N SER A 75 6.12 4.98 -0.77
CA SER A 75 6.09 6.37 -1.25
C SER A 75 6.03 6.50 -2.76
N LYS A 76 6.45 5.45 -3.50
CA LYS A 76 6.74 5.46 -4.95
C LYS A 76 7.82 6.46 -5.38
N GLN A 77 8.52 7.06 -4.44
CA GLN A 77 9.63 8.00 -4.73
C GLN A 77 10.99 7.33 -4.74
N GLY A 78 11.03 6.02 -4.51
CA GLY A 78 12.25 5.26 -4.24
C GLY A 78 12.70 5.40 -2.80
N GLY A 79 13.60 4.52 -2.39
CA GLY A 79 14.15 4.56 -1.04
C GLY A 79 14.44 3.20 -0.44
N PHE A 80 14.67 3.24 0.87
CA PHE A 80 15.10 2.10 1.65
C PHE A 80 14.34 2.04 2.97
N GLU A 81 14.27 0.84 3.52
CA GLU A 81 13.81 0.57 4.87
C GLU A 81 14.93 -0.13 5.64
N VAL A 82 15.37 0.50 6.72
CA VAL A 82 16.41 -0.03 7.61
C VAL A 82 15.73 -0.63 8.83
N TYR A 83 15.96 -1.91 9.05
CA TYR A 83 15.39 -2.68 10.16
C TYR A 83 16.39 -2.68 11.31
N VAL A 84 15.98 -2.15 12.44
CA VAL A 84 16.84 -1.93 13.61
C VAL A 84 16.28 -2.69 14.81
N GLU A 85 17.06 -3.63 15.34
CA GLU A 85 16.69 -4.42 16.52
C GLU A 85 17.05 -3.72 17.83
N ASP A 86 18.06 -2.86 17.83
CA ASP A 86 18.56 -2.12 19.00
C ASP A 86 18.08 -0.65 18.94
N ASN A 87 17.26 -0.25 19.91
CA ASN A 87 16.70 1.10 19.99
C ASN A 87 17.77 2.20 20.06
N LEU A 88 18.90 1.96 20.77
CA LEU A 88 19.99 2.94 20.85
C LEU A 88 20.69 3.06 19.49
N ALA A 89 20.92 1.93 18.82
CA ALA A 89 21.47 1.94 17.47
C ALA A 89 20.52 2.63 16.46
N GLY A 90 19.23 2.50 16.67
CA GLY A 90 18.20 3.17 15.88
C GLY A 90 18.23 4.68 16.07
N GLN A 91 18.34 5.15 17.30
CA GLN A 91 18.46 6.58 17.60
C GLN A 91 19.75 7.16 17.02
N ASP A 92 20.88 6.49 17.22
CA ASP A 92 22.16 6.91 16.65
C ASP A 92 22.07 7.02 15.12
N LEU A 93 21.49 6.00 14.45
CA LEU A 93 21.33 6.01 13.00
C LEU A 93 20.42 7.15 12.54
N TYR A 94 19.31 7.40 13.25
CA TYR A 94 18.41 8.51 12.97
C TYR A 94 19.16 9.84 13.01
N ASP A 95 19.95 10.07 14.05
CA ASP A 95 20.73 11.30 14.22
C ASP A 95 21.78 11.46 13.09
N TYR A 96 22.46 10.36 12.69
CA TYR A 96 23.37 10.38 11.55
C TYR A 96 22.67 10.63 10.22
N LEU A 97 21.47 10.09 9.99
CA LEU A 97 20.70 10.39 8.79
C LEU A 97 20.43 11.89 8.65
N PHE A 98 20.12 12.58 9.75
CA PHE A 98 19.93 14.03 9.73
C PHE A 98 21.24 14.81 9.62
N GLU A 99 22.30 14.37 10.29
CA GLU A 99 23.61 15.00 10.21
C GLU A 99 24.18 14.96 8.80
N TYR A 100 24.29 13.75 8.22
CA TYR A 100 24.82 13.53 6.87
C TYR A 100 23.85 13.95 5.77
N GLY A 101 22.56 14.01 6.09
CA GLY A 101 21.51 14.36 5.17
C GLY A 101 21.27 15.86 4.97
N LYS A 102 22.00 16.74 5.68
CA LYS A 102 21.81 18.20 5.58
C LYS A 102 21.92 18.71 4.16
N GLU A 103 22.90 18.25 3.39
CA GLU A 103 23.11 18.64 2.00
C GLU A 103 22.01 18.09 1.05
N PHE A 104 21.33 17.00 1.43
CA PHE A 104 20.22 16.41 0.70
C PHE A 104 18.86 16.95 1.18
N ASN A 105 18.85 17.94 2.07
CA ASN A 105 17.63 18.53 2.63
C ASN A 105 16.72 17.50 3.31
N VAL A 106 17.30 16.53 4.04
CA VAL A 106 16.56 15.52 4.79
C VAL A 106 15.63 16.17 5.80
N ARG A 107 14.42 15.66 5.89
CA ARG A 107 13.39 16.12 6.84
C ARG A 107 12.67 14.92 7.43
N ALA A 108 12.16 15.08 8.65
CA ALA A 108 11.20 14.13 9.19
C ALA A 108 9.95 14.13 8.30
N GLY A 109 9.49 12.95 7.94
CA GLY A 109 8.35 12.74 7.07
C GLY A 109 7.38 11.72 7.61
N CYS A 110 6.27 11.57 6.91
CA CYS A 110 5.29 10.51 7.13
C CYS A 110 4.73 10.05 5.78
N PRO A 111 4.08 8.88 5.72
CA PRO A 111 3.37 8.45 4.53
C PRO A 111 2.40 9.52 4.04
N ASN A 112 2.47 9.84 2.74
CA ASN A 112 1.65 10.88 2.13
C ASN A 112 0.39 10.25 1.52
N LEU A 113 -0.76 10.62 2.05
CA LEU A 113 -2.06 10.10 1.59
C LEU A 113 -2.30 10.40 0.10
N ILE A 114 -1.91 11.57 -0.38
CA ILE A 114 -2.13 11.98 -1.77
C ILE A 114 -1.28 11.12 -2.71
N GLU A 115 0.01 11.04 -2.46
CA GLU A 115 0.96 10.27 -3.28
C GLU A 115 0.63 8.78 -3.34
N ARG A 116 0.22 8.20 -2.19
CA ARG A 116 -0.17 6.80 -2.16
C ARG A 116 -1.42 6.52 -2.99
N ILE A 117 -2.42 7.43 -2.96
CA ILE A 117 -3.65 7.30 -3.77
C ILE A 117 -3.31 7.49 -5.25
N GLU A 118 -2.57 8.54 -5.63
CA GLU A 118 -2.14 8.78 -7.00
C GLU A 118 -1.43 7.57 -7.61
N SER A 119 -0.65 6.88 -6.81
CA SER A 119 0.16 5.72 -7.20
C SER A 119 -0.55 4.37 -6.99
N ALA A 120 -1.78 4.38 -6.50
CA ALA A 120 -2.54 3.18 -6.14
C ALA A 120 -1.78 2.23 -5.18
N LEU A 121 -1.04 2.80 -4.22
CA LEU A 121 -0.45 2.03 -3.13
C LEU A 121 -1.53 1.72 -2.12
N LEU A 122 -2.03 0.50 -2.16
CA LEU A 122 -3.17 0.06 -1.37
C LEU A 122 -2.82 -0.08 0.11
N SER A 123 -3.81 0.21 0.96
CA SER A 123 -3.72 0.09 2.42
C SER A 123 -4.81 -0.84 2.91
N TYR A 124 -4.41 -1.94 3.58
CA TYR A 124 -5.36 -2.84 4.25
C TYR A 124 -6.08 -2.10 5.38
N GLY A 125 -7.38 -2.32 5.48
CA GLY A 125 -8.26 -1.63 6.40
C GLY A 125 -8.79 -0.28 5.89
N ASN A 126 -8.13 0.30 4.86
CA ASN A 126 -8.63 1.52 4.21
C ASN A 126 -9.22 1.24 2.84
N ASP A 127 -8.45 0.61 1.93
CA ASP A 127 -8.89 0.40 0.55
C ASP A 127 -9.53 -0.97 0.34
N PHE A 128 -9.12 -1.96 1.09
CA PHE A 128 -9.66 -3.32 1.10
C PHE A 128 -9.48 -3.94 2.49
N ASP A 129 -10.27 -4.97 2.77
CA ASP A 129 -10.22 -5.72 4.04
C ASP A 129 -10.68 -7.17 3.84
N ASN A 130 -11.03 -7.87 4.94
CA ASN A 130 -11.46 -9.26 4.91
C ASN A 130 -12.84 -9.50 4.24
N ARG A 131 -13.55 -8.45 3.87
CA ARG A 131 -14.79 -8.54 3.06
C ARG A 131 -14.50 -8.76 1.57
N ASP A 132 -13.25 -8.55 1.16
CA ASP A 132 -12.82 -8.55 -0.22
C ASP A 132 -11.95 -9.76 -0.54
N ASN A 133 -12.02 -10.25 -1.74
CA ASN A 133 -11.11 -11.28 -2.21
C ASN A 133 -9.95 -10.65 -3.04
N PRO A 134 -8.83 -11.38 -3.21
CA PRO A 134 -7.67 -10.84 -3.91
C PRO A 134 -7.93 -10.39 -5.36
N PHE A 135 -8.88 -11.00 -6.08
CA PHE A 135 -9.24 -10.56 -7.44
C PHE A 135 -9.98 -9.23 -7.44
N GLU A 136 -10.83 -8.99 -6.44
CA GLU A 136 -11.48 -7.69 -6.24
C GLU A 136 -10.47 -6.59 -5.91
N ALA A 137 -9.39 -6.94 -5.19
CA ALA A 137 -8.31 -6.02 -4.83
C ALA A 137 -7.21 -5.86 -5.90
N ASN A 138 -7.38 -6.45 -7.10
CA ASN A 138 -6.39 -6.45 -8.19
C ASN A 138 -5.04 -7.10 -7.81
N PHE A 139 -5.06 -8.13 -6.96
CA PHE A 139 -3.88 -8.91 -6.54
C PHE A 139 -3.70 -10.21 -7.32
N ASP A 140 -4.44 -10.42 -8.41
CA ASP A 140 -4.39 -11.60 -9.26
C ASP A 140 -2.96 -11.93 -9.72
N LYS A 141 -2.15 -10.93 -10.03
CA LYS A 141 -0.73 -11.09 -10.43
C LYS A 141 0.18 -11.72 -9.36
N PHE A 142 -0.26 -11.72 -8.10
CA PHE A 142 0.48 -12.31 -6.99
C PHE A 142 0.01 -13.72 -6.64
N ILE A 143 -0.99 -14.25 -7.35
CA ILE A 143 -1.61 -15.55 -7.05
C ILE A 143 -1.33 -16.51 -8.20
N ASN A 144 -0.61 -17.59 -7.90
CA ASN A 144 -0.41 -18.68 -8.85
C ASN A 144 -1.30 -19.87 -8.49
N LEU A 145 -2.47 -19.96 -9.13
CA LEU A 145 -3.43 -21.06 -8.91
C LEU A 145 -3.02 -22.35 -9.62
N GLU A 146 -2.15 -22.26 -10.62
CA GLU A 146 -1.68 -23.40 -11.43
C GLU A 146 -0.49 -24.13 -10.79
N SER A 147 0.12 -23.56 -9.74
CA SER A 147 1.24 -24.21 -9.05
C SER A 147 0.79 -25.48 -8.32
N ASP A 148 1.68 -26.45 -8.17
CA ASP A 148 1.43 -27.68 -7.40
C ASP A 148 1.36 -27.43 -5.89
N VAL A 149 1.76 -26.25 -5.42
CA VAL A 149 1.70 -25.88 -4.02
C VAL A 149 0.23 -25.73 -3.60
N ASN A 150 -0.16 -26.48 -2.58
CA ASN A 150 -1.45 -26.31 -1.94
C ASN A 150 -1.37 -25.23 -0.87
N PHE A 151 -2.35 -24.34 -0.82
CA PHE A 151 -2.47 -23.28 0.18
C PHE A 151 -3.93 -23.04 0.56
N LEU A 152 -4.12 -22.46 1.73
CA LEU A 152 -5.46 -22.18 2.24
C LEU A 152 -6.20 -21.20 1.31
N GLY A 153 -7.41 -21.60 0.91
CA GLY A 153 -8.26 -20.79 0.02
C GLY A 153 -8.07 -21.05 -1.47
N LYS A 154 -7.08 -21.87 -1.91
CA LYS A 154 -6.80 -22.12 -3.33
C LYS A 154 -8.04 -22.54 -4.12
N GLU A 155 -8.80 -23.52 -3.64
CA GLU A 155 -10.01 -24.00 -4.33
C GLU A 155 -11.10 -22.93 -4.40
N LYS A 156 -11.25 -22.12 -3.36
CA LYS A 156 -12.19 -21.00 -3.36
C LYS A 156 -11.78 -19.93 -4.39
N LEU A 157 -10.49 -19.64 -4.47
CA LEU A 157 -9.96 -18.68 -5.45
C LEU A 157 -10.10 -19.18 -6.89
N LYS A 158 -9.86 -20.48 -7.15
CA LYS A 158 -10.16 -21.07 -8.48
C LYS A 158 -11.62 -20.91 -8.88
N LYS A 159 -12.54 -21.12 -7.92
CA LYS A 159 -13.97 -20.92 -8.17
C LYS A 159 -14.26 -19.46 -8.52
N ILE A 160 -13.75 -18.50 -7.75
CA ILE A 160 -13.94 -17.07 -7.99
C ILE A 160 -13.33 -16.67 -9.34
N GLN A 161 -12.14 -17.17 -9.70
CA GLN A 161 -11.51 -16.92 -10.99
C GLN A 161 -12.40 -17.38 -12.15
N LYS A 162 -13.02 -18.57 -12.03
CA LYS A 162 -13.91 -19.13 -13.05
C LYS A 162 -15.23 -18.35 -13.18
N GLU A 163 -15.81 -17.94 -12.06
CA GLU A 163 -17.06 -17.18 -12.03
C GLU A 163 -16.87 -15.71 -12.42
N GLY A 164 -15.66 -15.20 -12.22
CA GLY A 164 -15.31 -13.80 -12.39
C GLY A 164 -15.71 -12.95 -11.19
N ALA A 165 -14.97 -11.87 -10.98
CA ALA A 165 -15.31 -10.89 -9.95
C ALA A 165 -16.56 -10.09 -10.35
N THR A 166 -17.39 -9.74 -9.37
CA THR A 166 -18.57 -8.89 -9.55
C THR A 166 -18.32 -7.43 -9.19
N ARG A 167 -17.19 -7.16 -8.52
CA ARG A 167 -16.70 -5.84 -8.16
C ARG A 167 -15.18 -5.85 -8.17
N LYS A 168 -14.55 -4.70 -8.29
CA LYS A 168 -13.09 -4.54 -8.20
C LYS A 168 -12.68 -3.15 -7.78
N LEU A 169 -11.48 -3.01 -7.24
CA LEU A 169 -10.88 -1.71 -6.94
C LEU A 169 -10.56 -0.96 -8.24
N MET A 170 -11.04 0.28 -8.31
CA MET A 170 -10.80 1.20 -9.42
C MET A 170 -10.51 2.60 -8.89
N GLY A 171 -9.97 3.44 -9.74
CA GLY A 171 -9.83 4.86 -9.48
C GLY A 171 -11.14 5.60 -9.70
N VAL A 172 -11.33 6.68 -8.96
CA VAL A 172 -12.42 7.64 -9.18
C VAL A 172 -11.87 9.06 -9.19
N LYS A 173 -12.39 9.90 -10.08
CA LYS A 173 -12.11 11.34 -10.13
C LYS A 173 -13.40 12.07 -9.87
N ILE A 174 -13.43 12.97 -8.88
CA ILE A 174 -14.61 13.69 -8.44
C ILE A 174 -14.38 15.17 -8.69
N ASP A 175 -15.34 15.85 -9.30
CA ASP A 175 -15.27 17.27 -9.65
C ASP A 175 -15.48 18.16 -8.41
N HIS A 176 -14.53 18.02 -7.46
CA HIS A 176 -14.50 18.80 -6.24
C HIS A 176 -13.05 19.01 -5.76
N ASN A 177 -12.84 19.98 -4.90
CA ASN A 177 -11.52 20.36 -4.39
C ASN A 177 -11.27 19.94 -2.95
N LYS A 178 -12.24 19.28 -2.29
CA LYS A 178 -12.13 18.80 -0.91
C LYS A 178 -13.00 17.58 -0.68
N ILE A 179 -12.50 16.66 0.11
CA ILE A 179 -13.26 15.53 0.63
C ILE A 179 -12.75 15.15 2.02
N ASP A 180 -13.67 14.90 2.94
CA ASP A 180 -13.35 14.38 4.26
C ASP A 180 -13.84 12.93 4.33
N MET A 181 -12.91 11.98 4.51
CA MET A 181 -13.17 10.54 4.52
C MET A 181 -13.17 10.00 5.95
N TYR A 182 -14.32 10.02 6.60
CA TYR A 182 -14.53 9.37 7.90
C TYR A 182 -15.15 7.96 7.79
N CYS A 183 -15.74 7.67 6.64
CA CYS A 183 -16.35 6.40 6.30
C CYS A 183 -16.41 6.24 4.79
N GLU A 184 -16.72 5.03 4.32
CA GLU A 184 -17.00 4.76 2.90
C GLU A 184 -18.13 5.68 2.41
N LYS A 185 -18.01 6.20 1.18
CA LYS A 185 -19.03 7.02 0.55
C LYS A 185 -19.61 6.30 -0.66
N THR A 186 -20.94 6.21 -0.70
CA THR A 186 -21.67 5.54 -1.78
C THR A 186 -21.61 6.36 -3.08
N LEU A 187 -21.40 5.66 -4.18
CA LEU A 187 -21.48 6.20 -5.53
C LEU A 187 -22.75 5.69 -6.19
N LEU A 188 -23.51 6.59 -6.80
CA LEU A 188 -24.79 6.28 -7.44
C LEU A 188 -24.81 6.67 -8.92
N ASP A 189 -25.48 5.90 -9.75
CA ASP A 189 -25.78 6.30 -11.13
C ASP A 189 -26.97 7.29 -11.20
N ASP A 190 -27.38 7.68 -12.40
CA ASP A 190 -28.49 8.61 -12.60
C ASP A 190 -29.84 8.06 -12.17
N LYS A 191 -29.96 6.73 -12.07
CA LYS A 191 -31.17 6.01 -11.61
C LYS A 191 -31.10 5.66 -10.12
N ASN A 192 -30.10 6.16 -9.40
CA ASN A 192 -29.80 5.84 -7.99
C ASN A 192 -29.43 4.37 -7.74
N ASN A 193 -28.94 3.64 -8.74
CA ASN A 193 -28.32 2.35 -8.50
C ASN A 193 -26.91 2.54 -7.94
N ILE A 194 -26.48 1.60 -7.09
CA ILE A 194 -25.16 1.65 -6.46
C ILE A 194 -24.08 1.27 -7.48
N VAL A 195 -23.25 2.23 -7.84
CA VAL A 195 -22.06 2.06 -8.67
C VAL A 195 -20.93 1.42 -7.86
N GLY A 196 -20.79 1.82 -6.60
CA GLY A 196 -19.75 1.33 -5.73
C GLY A 196 -19.56 2.20 -4.48
N TYR A 197 -18.40 2.05 -3.84
CA TYR A 197 -18.07 2.75 -2.60
C TYR A 197 -16.64 3.30 -2.66
N VAL A 198 -16.48 4.61 -2.44
CA VAL A 198 -15.16 5.22 -2.23
C VAL A 198 -14.67 4.84 -0.84
N ARG A 199 -13.47 4.27 -0.79
CA ARG A 199 -12.83 3.82 0.45
C ARG A 199 -11.73 4.76 0.92
N SER A 200 -10.96 5.32 0.00
CA SER A 200 -9.97 6.35 0.27
C SER A 200 -10.04 7.43 -0.79
N ALA A 201 -9.94 8.68 -0.37
CA ALA A 201 -9.88 9.80 -1.31
C ALA A 201 -9.13 10.99 -0.71
N ALA A 202 -8.53 11.78 -1.59
CA ALA A 202 -7.90 13.05 -1.25
C ALA A 202 -7.94 14.00 -2.45
N TYR A 203 -7.85 15.30 -2.18
CA TYR A 203 -7.61 16.27 -3.24
C TYR A 203 -6.17 16.14 -3.75
N SER A 204 -6.01 15.94 -5.05
CA SER A 204 -4.71 15.90 -5.69
C SER A 204 -4.41 17.24 -6.38
N PRO A 205 -3.32 17.92 -5.98
CA PRO A 205 -2.85 19.11 -6.69
C PRO A 205 -2.43 18.79 -8.14
N THR A 206 -1.91 17.59 -8.39
CA THR A 206 -1.49 17.12 -9.72
C THR A 206 -2.68 17.07 -10.68
N PHE A 207 -3.79 16.48 -10.26
CA PHE A 207 -5.00 16.34 -11.06
C PHE A 207 -5.98 17.51 -10.91
N LYS A 208 -5.77 18.40 -9.93
CA LYS A 208 -6.66 19.52 -9.56
C LYS A 208 -8.11 19.07 -9.28
N LYS A 209 -8.26 17.86 -8.73
CA LYS A 209 -9.53 17.20 -8.41
C LYS A 209 -9.36 16.33 -7.18
N VAL A 210 -10.47 15.94 -6.59
CA VAL A 210 -10.47 14.81 -5.67
C VAL A 210 -10.30 13.53 -6.47
N ILE A 211 -9.33 12.73 -6.07
CA ILE A 211 -9.11 11.37 -6.57
C ILE A 211 -9.33 10.38 -5.43
N GLY A 212 -9.73 9.17 -5.77
CA GLY A 212 -9.97 8.14 -4.75
C GLY A 212 -9.86 6.73 -5.28
N ILE A 213 -9.69 5.82 -4.35
CA ILE A 213 -9.73 4.37 -4.58
C ILE A 213 -11.11 3.90 -4.14
N ALA A 214 -11.82 3.21 -5.02
CA ALA A 214 -13.20 2.79 -4.80
C ALA A 214 -13.39 1.32 -5.20
N MET A 215 -14.23 0.61 -4.46
CA MET A 215 -14.73 -0.70 -4.86
C MET A 215 -15.92 -0.48 -5.79
N ILE A 216 -15.76 -0.81 -7.07
CA ILE A 216 -16.74 -0.54 -8.13
C ILE A 216 -17.43 -1.84 -8.55
N ASN A 217 -18.76 -1.82 -8.59
CA ASN A 217 -19.59 -2.93 -9.02
C ASN A 217 -19.57 -3.07 -10.55
N LYS A 218 -19.68 -4.30 -11.03
CA LYS A 218 -20.03 -4.54 -12.43
C LYS A 218 -21.51 -4.11 -12.67
N PRO A 219 -21.87 -3.43 -13.79
CA PRO A 219 -21.10 -3.27 -15.01
C PRO A 219 -20.30 -1.95 -15.12
N TYR A 220 -20.16 -1.15 -14.07
CA TYR A 220 -19.56 0.21 -14.09
C TYR A 220 -18.02 0.22 -14.15
N TRP A 221 -17.41 -0.73 -14.85
CA TRP A 221 -15.93 -0.86 -14.93
C TRP A 221 -15.30 -0.14 -16.10
N ASN A 222 -16.09 0.53 -16.94
CA ASN A 222 -15.52 1.29 -18.04
C ASN A 222 -14.95 2.61 -17.50
N SER A 223 -13.73 2.90 -17.88
CA SER A 223 -13.16 4.22 -17.65
C SER A 223 -14.07 5.27 -18.28
N LYS A 224 -14.48 6.26 -17.47
CA LYS A 224 -15.45 7.32 -17.76
C LYS A 224 -16.91 7.02 -17.44
N ASP A 225 -17.26 5.84 -16.90
CA ASP A 225 -18.58 5.67 -16.32
C ASP A 225 -18.81 6.75 -15.26
N GLN A 226 -19.98 7.40 -15.32
CA GLN A 226 -20.29 8.54 -14.46
C GLN A 226 -21.02 8.09 -13.20
N PHE A 227 -20.84 8.83 -12.14
CA PHE A 227 -21.53 8.63 -10.87
C PHE A 227 -21.80 9.95 -10.18
N LYS A 228 -22.72 9.92 -9.22
CA LYS A 228 -23.00 10.97 -8.24
C LYS A 228 -22.49 10.55 -6.88
N ILE A 229 -21.98 11.50 -6.12
CA ILE A 229 -21.54 11.31 -4.74
C ILE A 229 -22.03 12.47 -3.88
N ASP A 230 -22.53 12.15 -2.69
CA ASP A 230 -22.85 13.16 -1.68
C ASP A 230 -21.60 13.50 -0.86
N ILE A 231 -21.26 14.77 -0.82
CA ILE A 231 -20.23 15.32 0.05
C ILE A 231 -20.83 16.50 0.80
N ASN A 232 -21.06 16.32 2.11
CA ASN A 232 -21.62 17.35 2.99
C ASN A 232 -22.96 17.90 2.47
N GLU A 233 -23.92 17.00 2.20
CA GLU A 233 -25.28 17.31 1.73
C GLU A 233 -25.33 17.99 0.33
N LYS A 234 -24.26 17.89 -0.43
CA LYS A 234 -24.17 18.37 -1.81
C LYS A 234 -23.75 17.24 -2.74
N ILE A 235 -24.43 17.18 -3.90
CA ILE A 235 -24.15 16.19 -4.92
C ILE A 235 -23.09 16.72 -5.86
N PHE A 236 -22.04 15.91 -6.04
CA PHE A 236 -20.98 16.14 -7.02
C PHE A 236 -20.96 15.01 -8.04
N LEU A 237 -20.48 15.33 -9.23
CA LEU A 237 -20.27 14.36 -10.30
C LEU A 237 -18.83 13.85 -10.27
N GLY A 238 -18.67 12.63 -10.70
CA GLY A 238 -17.36 12.04 -10.88
C GLY A 238 -17.36 10.95 -11.94
N THR A 239 -16.19 10.44 -12.23
CA THR A 239 -15.97 9.41 -13.24
C THR A 239 -15.09 8.29 -12.68
N VAL A 240 -15.40 7.06 -13.08
CA VAL A 240 -14.55 5.88 -12.84
C VAL A 240 -13.34 5.96 -13.77
N CYS A 241 -12.19 5.49 -13.31
CA CYS A 241 -10.97 5.38 -14.11
C CYS A 241 -10.12 4.19 -13.66
N ASP A 242 -9.12 3.85 -14.44
CA ASP A 242 -8.16 2.81 -14.09
C ASP A 242 -7.20 3.27 -13.00
N LEU A 243 -6.56 2.32 -12.32
CA LEU A 243 -5.46 2.51 -11.38
C LEU A 243 -4.17 1.93 -11.98
N PRO A 244 -3.00 2.55 -11.69
CA PRO A 244 -2.79 3.81 -10.95
C PRO A 244 -3.23 5.06 -11.73
N PHE A 245 -3.28 6.21 -11.05
CA PHE A 245 -3.58 7.50 -11.71
C PHE A 245 -2.37 8.04 -12.49
N ILE A 246 -1.14 7.66 -12.07
CA ILE A 246 0.16 8.08 -12.62
C ILE A 246 1.04 6.87 -12.94
#